data_1ecc1cdef4f75384a19ec29ce9339cea
#
_entry.id   1ecc1cdef4f75384a19ec29ce9339cea
#
_cell.length_a   1.000
_cell.length_b   1.000
_cell.length_c   1.000
_cell.angle_alpha   90.00
_cell.angle_beta   90.00
_cell.angle_gamma   90.00
#
_symmetry.space_group_name_H-M   'P 1'
#
loop_
_entity.id
_entity.type
_entity.pdbx_description
1 polymer ?
#
loop_
_entity_poly.entity_id
_entity_poly.type
_entity_poly.pdbx_seq_one_letter_code
_entity_poly.pdbx_strand_id
1 'polypeptide(L)'
;VDGRHILGACERQTVQLVAAHKHVPLMECNGCEAIKNNVIGTYNTANVAEKYGVSRFVLISTDKAVNPTNIMGASKRMCERVIQCRRDSGTVFTAVRFGNVLGSSGSVVPLFQQQIAAGGPVTVTDFRVTRYFMTIPEASQLVMQAGAMANAGELFVLHMGAPVHIRSLAENLVYMSGYVPYKSMQIIETGLRPGEKLYEELLTDRETCRKTANDLIYIETEQPPTREEVDGELDILRQAVEASADEVESPLIRAALKQVVPTFKEPDEVNRDAENAAEMQNAIDLENPGRARAQKSQDEKEGEKKKEGITR
;
A
#
# COMPACT_ATOMS: atom_id res chain seq x y z
N VAL A 1 -17.89 15.61 4.47
CA VAL A 1 -17.41 16.88 3.88
C VAL A 1 -18.17 17.06 2.60
N ASP A 2 -18.98 18.14 2.52
CA ASP A 2 -19.80 18.44 1.35
C ASP A 2 -18.85 18.79 0.16
N GLY A 3 -18.83 17.94 -0.86
CA GLY A 3 -17.94 18.08 -2.03
C GLY A 3 -18.06 19.39 -2.80
N ARG A 4 -19.02 20.26 -2.44
CA ARG A 4 -19.24 21.57 -3.02
C ARG A 4 -18.13 22.59 -2.73
N HIS A 5 -17.35 22.41 -1.66
CA HIS A 5 -16.28 23.33 -1.28
C HIS A 5 -14.93 23.01 -1.92
N ILE A 6 -14.74 21.84 -2.52
CA ILE A 6 -13.45 21.44 -3.11
C ILE A 6 -13.30 21.91 -4.58
N LEU A 7 -14.40 22.13 -5.31
CA LEU A 7 -14.36 22.39 -6.76
C LEU A 7 -14.79 23.79 -7.18
N GLY A 8 -15.01 24.71 -6.24
CA GLY A 8 -15.61 26.03 -6.49
C GLY A 8 -14.73 27.10 -7.16
N ALA A 9 -13.48 26.83 -7.53
CA ALA A 9 -12.57 27.88 -7.95
C ALA A 9 -11.51 27.53 -9.01
N CYS A 10 -11.63 26.42 -9.77
CA CYS A 10 -10.54 26.03 -10.67
C CYS A 10 -10.98 25.56 -12.04
N GLU A 11 -10.84 26.43 -13.02
CA GLU A 11 -10.84 26.04 -14.44
C GLU A 11 -9.60 25.18 -14.73
N ARG A 12 -9.82 23.92 -15.18
CA ARG A 12 -8.83 22.95 -15.67
C ARG A 12 -7.74 22.56 -14.66
N GLN A 13 -8.09 21.79 -13.64
CA GLN A 13 -7.08 21.33 -12.66
C GLN A 13 -7.08 19.81 -12.46
N THR A 14 -5.89 19.32 -12.07
CA THR A 14 -5.68 17.96 -11.61
C THR A 14 -6.25 17.83 -10.19
N VAL A 15 -7.13 16.83 -9.97
CA VAL A 15 -7.59 16.49 -8.63
C VAL A 15 -6.79 15.29 -8.13
N GLN A 16 -6.14 15.47 -6.97
CA GLN A 16 -5.50 14.39 -6.24
C GLN A 16 -6.37 14.01 -5.05
N LEU A 17 -6.86 12.78 -5.01
CA LEU A 17 -7.60 12.26 -3.87
C LEU A 17 -6.63 11.59 -2.88
N VAL A 18 -6.32 12.30 -1.80
CA VAL A 18 -5.43 11.83 -0.72
C VAL A 18 -6.21 11.49 0.55
N ALA A 19 -7.49 11.85 0.62
CA ALA A 19 -8.35 11.58 1.76
C ALA A 19 -8.74 10.10 1.81
N ALA A 20 -8.12 9.34 2.73
CA ALA A 20 -8.44 7.94 2.94
C ALA A 20 -8.11 7.52 4.38
N HIS A 21 -8.87 6.58 4.92
CA HIS A 21 -8.51 5.87 6.13
C HIS A 21 -7.42 4.85 5.80
N LYS A 22 -6.19 5.05 6.31
CA LYS A 22 -5.00 4.25 5.96
C LYS A 22 -4.52 3.32 7.06
N HIS A 23 -5.00 3.49 8.30
CA HIS A 23 -4.48 2.78 9.47
C HIS A 23 -5.08 1.37 9.53
N VAL A 24 -4.27 0.35 9.22
CA VAL A 24 -4.74 -1.05 9.09
C VAL A 24 -5.47 -1.53 10.34
N PRO A 25 -4.89 -1.51 11.57
CA PRO A 25 -5.58 -2.01 12.75
C PRO A 25 -6.90 -1.29 13.05
N LEU A 26 -6.99 0.03 12.80
CA LEU A 26 -8.24 0.76 13.02
C LEU A 26 -9.32 0.36 12.01
N MET A 27 -8.94 0.03 10.79
CA MET A 27 -9.91 -0.37 9.76
C MET A 27 -10.36 -1.82 9.92
N GLU A 28 -9.57 -2.68 10.53
CA GLU A 28 -10.02 -4.02 10.93
C GLU A 28 -11.21 -3.95 11.90
N CYS A 29 -11.18 -3.01 12.83
CA CYS A 29 -12.27 -2.77 13.78
C CYS A 29 -13.38 -1.83 13.24
N ASN A 30 -13.17 -1.13 12.14
CA ASN A 30 -14.10 -0.14 11.58
C ASN A 30 -14.30 -0.33 10.08
N GLY A 31 -14.68 -1.52 9.67
CA GLY A 31 -14.81 -1.90 8.27
C GLY A 31 -15.85 -1.07 7.52
N CYS A 32 -16.98 -0.72 8.14
CA CYS A 32 -18.00 0.14 7.57
C CYS A 32 -17.43 1.52 7.19
N GLU A 33 -16.61 2.12 8.05
CA GLU A 33 -16.00 3.42 7.78
C GLU A 33 -14.93 3.33 6.68
N ALA A 34 -14.21 2.20 6.58
CA ALA A 34 -13.32 1.97 5.46
C ALA A 34 -14.07 1.95 4.13
N ILE A 35 -15.22 1.27 4.05
CA ILE A 35 -16.03 1.24 2.83
C ILE A 35 -16.65 2.61 2.54
N LYS A 36 -17.30 3.25 3.53
CA LYS A 36 -17.95 4.56 3.34
C LYS A 36 -16.94 5.62 2.87
N ASN A 37 -15.81 5.75 3.56
CA ASN A 37 -14.85 6.81 3.27
C ASN A 37 -13.95 6.46 2.08
N ASN A 38 -13.34 5.28 2.04
CA ASN A 38 -12.41 4.94 0.98
C ASN A 38 -13.14 4.62 -0.33
N VAL A 39 -14.10 3.67 -0.31
CA VAL A 39 -14.72 3.17 -1.54
C VAL A 39 -15.80 4.13 -2.04
N ILE A 40 -16.83 4.38 -1.23
CA ILE A 40 -17.94 5.24 -1.63
C ILE A 40 -17.49 6.69 -1.78
N GLY A 41 -16.58 7.16 -0.91
CA GLY A 41 -15.95 8.47 -1.03
C GLY A 41 -15.19 8.64 -2.35
N THR A 42 -14.40 7.65 -2.77
CA THR A 42 -13.70 7.65 -4.06
C THR A 42 -14.69 7.66 -5.22
N TYR A 43 -15.73 6.80 -5.18
CA TYR A 43 -16.76 6.75 -6.22
C TYR A 43 -17.47 8.09 -6.38
N ASN A 44 -17.92 8.68 -5.28
CA ASN A 44 -18.62 9.97 -5.31
C ASN A 44 -17.72 11.09 -5.83
N THR A 45 -16.46 11.14 -5.40
CA THR A 45 -15.50 12.17 -5.83
C THR A 45 -15.16 12.00 -7.30
N ALA A 46 -15.00 10.76 -7.79
CA ALA A 46 -14.77 10.47 -9.20
C ALA A 46 -15.98 10.89 -10.07
N ASN A 47 -17.21 10.62 -9.64
CA ASN A 47 -18.42 11.06 -10.34
C ASN A 47 -18.51 12.59 -10.41
N VAL A 48 -18.16 13.29 -9.34
CA VAL A 48 -18.12 14.76 -9.33
C VAL A 48 -17.03 15.28 -10.26
N ALA A 49 -15.84 14.69 -10.26
CA ALA A 49 -14.76 15.06 -11.16
C ALA A 49 -15.15 14.90 -12.64
N GLU A 50 -15.78 13.77 -12.98
CA GLU A 50 -16.31 13.50 -14.32
C GLU A 50 -17.39 14.50 -14.72
N LYS A 51 -18.37 14.76 -13.84
CA LYS A 51 -19.46 15.70 -14.05
C LYS A 51 -18.98 17.13 -14.33
N TYR A 52 -17.92 17.56 -13.65
CA TYR A 52 -17.38 18.92 -13.80
C TYR A 52 -16.22 19.02 -14.81
N GLY A 53 -15.92 17.95 -15.54
CA GLY A 53 -14.94 17.95 -16.62
C GLY A 53 -13.51 18.20 -16.10
N VAL A 54 -13.15 17.66 -14.92
CA VAL A 54 -11.78 17.70 -14.41
C VAL A 54 -10.87 17.01 -15.42
N SER A 55 -9.78 17.66 -15.82
CA SER A 55 -8.90 17.11 -16.85
C SER A 55 -8.19 15.83 -16.42
N ARG A 56 -7.72 15.75 -15.15
CA ARG A 56 -7.00 14.62 -14.60
C ARG A 56 -7.41 14.34 -13.16
N PHE A 57 -7.59 13.08 -12.85
CA PHE A 57 -7.88 12.58 -11.50
C PHE A 57 -6.85 11.52 -11.11
N VAL A 58 -6.11 11.73 -10.02
CA VAL A 58 -5.10 10.79 -9.55
C VAL A 58 -5.51 10.24 -8.18
N LEU A 59 -5.72 8.94 -8.09
CA LEU A 59 -5.95 8.23 -6.84
C LEU A 59 -4.63 7.77 -6.23
N ILE A 60 -4.38 8.12 -4.99
CA ILE A 60 -3.27 7.55 -4.22
C ILE A 60 -3.71 6.19 -3.68
N SER A 61 -3.00 5.13 -4.10
CA SER A 61 -3.20 3.76 -3.63
C SER A 61 -2.00 3.27 -2.81
N THR A 62 -1.92 1.97 -2.58
CA THR A 62 -0.94 1.35 -1.67
C THR A 62 -0.57 -0.05 -2.13
N ASP A 63 0.63 -0.52 -1.77
CA ASP A 63 1.09 -1.90 -1.88
C ASP A 63 0.13 -2.91 -1.22
N LYS A 64 -0.57 -2.50 -0.15
CA LYS A 64 -1.55 -3.34 0.57
C LYS A 64 -2.83 -3.64 -0.20
N ALA A 65 -3.04 -2.99 -1.35
CA ALA A 65 -4.09 -3.34 -2.31
C ALA A 65 -3.74 -4.58 -3.17
N VAL A 66 -2.46 -5.01 -3.14
CA VAL A 66 -1.98 -6.23 -3.81
C VAL A 66 -2.25 -7.43 -2.91
N ASN A 67 -3.01 -8.41 -3.40
CA ASN A 67 -3.39 -9.59 -2.61
C ASN A 67 -3.72 -9.21 -1.15
N PRO A 68 -4.74 -8.36 -0.93
CA PRO A 68 -4.98 -7.76 0.38
C PRO A 68 -5.27 -8.83 1.45
N THR A 69 -4.78 -8.59 2.67
CA THR A 69 -5.05 -9.42 3.85
C THR A 69 -5.82 -8.67 4.92
N ASN A 70 -6.16 -7.41 4.65
CA ASN A 70 -6.83 -6.52 5.57
C ASN A 70 -7.88 -5.67 4.87
N ILE A 71 -8.85 -5.19 5.65
CA ILE A 71 -9.99 -4.39 5.16
C ILE A 71 -9.51 -3.10 4.48
N MET A 72 -8.48 -2.44 5.03
CA MET A 72 -7.94 -1.21 4.44
C MET A 72 -7.38 -1.49 3.04
N GLY A 73 -6.56 -2.52 2.87
CA GLY A 73 -6.01 -2.93 1.57
C GLY A 73 -7.11 -3.31 0.57
N ALA A 74 -8.09 -4.12 0.99
CA ALA A 74 -9.22 -4.51 0.16
C ALA A 74 -10.08 -3.29 -0.26
N SER A 75 -10.33 -2.34 0.66
CA SER A 75 -11.02 -1.09 0.33
C SER A 75 -10.25 -0.26 -0.70
N LYS A 76 -8.92 -0.22 -0.62
CA LYS A 76 -8.07 0.48 -1.60
C LYS A 76 -8.06 -0.23 -2.95
N ARG A 77 -8.07 -1.57 -2.99
CA ARG A 77 -8.23 -2.33 -4.24
C ARG A 77 -9.56 -1.98 -4.92
N MET A 78 -10.66 -1.89 -4.18
CA MET A 78 -11.93 -1.42 -4.72
C MET A 78 -11.86 0.02 -5.25
N CYS A 79 -11.13 0.93 -4.57
CA CYS A 79 -10.91 2.28 -5.11
C CYS A 79 -10.18 2.25 -6.46
N GLU A 80 -9.17 1.39 -6.62
CA GLU A 80 -8.47 1.20 -7.90
C GLU A 80 -9.45 0.74 -9.00
N ARG A 81 -10.31 -0.24 -8.73
CA ARG A 81 -11.33 -0.73 -9.66
C ARG A 81 -12.32 0.38 -10.07
N VAL A 82 -12.75 1.21 -9.10
CA VAL A 82 -13.58 2.40 -9.35
C VAL A 82 -12.91 3.38 -10.32
N ILE A 83 -11.59 3.52 -10.28
CA ILE A 83 -10.84 4.38 -11.21
C ILE A 83 -10.63 3.70 -12.56
N GLN A 84 -10.24 2.43 -12.56
CA GLN A 84 -9.93 1.67 -13.76
C GLN A 84 -11.15 1.49 -14.70
N CYS A 85 -12.37 1.39 -14.16
CA CYS A 85 -13.58 1.27 -14.97
C CYS A 85 -13.97 2.54 -15.75
N ARG A 86 -13.28 3.68 -15.55
CA ARG A 86 -13.62 4.99 -16.15
C ARG A 86 -12.76 5.36 -17.36
N ARG A 87 -12.38 4.37 -18.16
CA ARG A 87 -11.51 4.58 -19.33
C ARG A 87 -12.11 5.50 -20.39
N ASP A 88 -13.42 5.43 -20.59
CA ASP A 88 -14.14 6.17 -21.63
C ASP A 88 -14.61 7.55 -21.15
N SER A 89 -14.14 8.00 -20.00
CA SER A 89 -14.45 9.31 -19.44
C SER A 89 -13.67 10.43 -20.15
N GLY A 90 -14.26 11.62 -20.21
CA GLY A 90 -13.55 12.83 -20.61
C GLY A 90 -12.47 13.28 -19.60
N THR A 91 -12.52 12.77 -18.37
CA THR A 91 -11.47 12.93 -17.33
C THR A 91 -10.47 11.80 -17.44
N VAL A 92 -9.19 12.10 -17.45
CA VAL A 92 -8.12 11.10 -17.36
C VAL A 92 -8.02 10.61 -15.91
N PHE A 93 -8.64 9.47 -15.64
CA PHE A 93 -8.56 8.80 -14.35
C PHE A 93 -7.35 7.89 -14.29
N THR A 94 -6.61 7.95 -13.18
CA THR A 94 -5.48 7.05 -12.91
C THR A 94 -5.33 6.78 -11.42
N ALA A 95 -4.70 5.67 -11.09
CA ALA A 95 -4.29 5.34 -9.72
C ALA A 95 -2.77 5.12 -9.65
N VAL A 96 -2.17 5.45 -8.52
CA VAL A 96 -0.74 5.25 -8.28
C VAL A 96 -0.55 4.46 -6.99
N ARG A 97 0.10 3.30 -7.10
CA ARG A 97 0.38 2.36 -6.03
C ARG A 97 1.82 2.48 -5.59
N PHE A 98 2.06 2.61 -4.29
CA PHE A 98 3.39 2.60 -3.69
C PHE A 98 3.33 2.10 -2.24
N GLY A 99 4.49 1.78 -1.66
CA GLY A 99 4.64 1.26 -0.31
C GLY A 99 4.61 2.34 0.77
N ASN A 100 5.39 2.15 1.84
CA ASN A 100 5.39 3.07 2.96
C ASN A 100 6.16 4.35 2.64
N VAL A 101 5.71 5.46 3.24
CA VAL A 101 6.38 6.76 3.12
C VAL A 101 6.98 7.13 4.46
N LEU A 102 8.30 7.38 4.47
CA LEU A 102 9.05 7.73 5.68
C LEU A 102 8.51 9.02 6.32
N GLY A 103 8.34 9.00 7.63
CA GLY A 103 7.90 10.17 8.40
C GLY A 103 6.42 10.55 8.20
N SER A 104 5.62 9.75 7.49
CA SER A 104 4.18 10.01 7.35
C SER A 104 3.45 9.88 8.70
N SER A 105 2.37 10.65 8.88
CA SER A 105 1.58 10.65 10.12
C SER A 105 1.12 9.24 10.50
N GLY A 106 1.32 8.84 11.77
CA GLY A 106 0.97 7.51 12.30
C GLY A 106 1.82 6.37 11.74
N SER A 107 2.96 6.64 11.09
CA SER A 107 3.89 5.61 10.60
C SER A 107 4.87 5.16 11.68
N VAL A 108 5.64 4.11 11.35
CA VAL A 108 6.55 3.44 12.28
C VAL A 108 7.68 4.36 12.79
N VAL A 109 8.21 5.26 11.96
CA VAL A 109 9.31 6.16 12.35
C VAL A 109 8.90 7.12 13.47
N PRO A 110 7.80 7.92 13.35
CA PRO A 110 7.31 8.73 14.46
C PRO A 110 6.99 7.92 15.72
N LEU A 111 6.44 6.70 15.57
CA LEU A 111 6.17 5.82 16.72
C LEU A 111 7.47 5.47 17.46
N PHE A 112 8.49 5.02 16.75
CA PHE A 112 9.78 4.67 17.34
C PHE A 112 10.43 5.88 18.03
N GLN A 113 10.38 7.07 17.39
CA GLN A 113 10.88 8.31 17.98
C GLN A 113 10.17 8.66 19.29
N GLN A 114 8.84 8.51 19.36
CA GLN A 114 8.07 8.72 20.59
C GLN A 114 8.45 7.71 21.67
N GLN A 115 8.61 6.44 21.33
CA GLN A 115 9.02 5.39 22.28
C GLN A 115 10.43 5.64 22.81
N ILE A 116 11.37 6.03 21.95
CA ILE A 116 12.74 6.37 22.36
C ILE A 116 12.73 7.59 23.29
N ALA A 117 11.99 8.64 22.96
CA ALA A 117 11.87 9.83 23.79
C ALA A 117 11.23 9.55 25.16
N ALA A 118 10.36 8.54 25.24
CA ALA A 118 9.75 8.08 26.50
C ALA A 118 10.65 7.16 27.32
N GLY A 119 11.86 6.82 26.85
CA GLY A 119 12.78 5.90 27.52
C GLY A 119 12.62 4.43 27.12
N GLY A 120 11.83 4.12 26.12
CA GLY A 120 11.59 2.78 25.60
C GLY A 120 10.56 1.95 26.38
N PRO A 121 10.44 0.65 26.06
CA PRO A 121 11.12 -0.04 24.96
C PRO A 121 10.60 0.37 23.59
N VAL A 122 11.42 0.17 22.54
CA VAL A 122 10.96 0.24 21.14
C VAL A 122 10.28 -1.08 20.78
N THR A 123 9.09 -1.02 20.18
CA THR A 123 8.28 -2.21 19.89
C THR A 123 8.24 -2.51 18.39
N VAL A 124 8.61 -3.71 18.00
CA VAL A 124 8.52 -4.25 16.64
C VAL A 124 7.51 -5.39 16.63
N THR A 125 6.67 -5.48 15.64
CA THR A 125 5.62 -6.50 15.59
C THR A 125 6.18 -7.90 15.39
N ASP A 126 7.17 -8.04 14.49
CA ASP A 126 7.95 -9.27 14.28
C ASP A 126 9.29 -8.88 13.65
N PHE A 127 10.39 -9.49 14.08
CA PHE A 127 11.74 -9.15 13.61
C PHE A 127 12.00 -9.53 12.14
N ARG A 128 11.16 -10.37 11.56
CA ARG A 128 11.21 -10.79 10.15
C ARG A 128 10.54 -9.78 9.22
N VAL A 129 9.67 -8.92 9.75
CA VAL A 129 8.88 -7.97 8.95
C VAL A 129 9.78 -7.07 8.12
N THR A 130 9.50 -7.04 6.83
CA THR A 130 10.12 -6.10 5.90
C THR A 130 9.08 -5.18 5.29
N ARG A 131 9.49 -3.94 4.94
CA ARG A 131 8.64 -2.96 4.26
C ARG A 131 9.46 -2.20 3.23
N TYR A 132 8.78 -1.79 2.18
CA TYR A 132 9.35 -0.86 1.21
C TYR A 132 9.15 0.58 1.70
N PHE A 133 10.17 1.42 1.52
CA PHE A 133 10.11 2.80 1.94
C PHE A 133 10.51 3.76 0.82
N MET A 134 9.88 4.92 0.83
CA MET A 134 10.16 6.04 -0.04
C MET A 134 10.05 7.33 0.78
N THR A 135 10.77 8.37 0.41
CA THR A 135 10.61 9.69 1.04
C THR A 135 9.38 10.41 0.51
N ILE A 136 8.85 11.38 1.26
CA ILE A 136 7.70 12.17 0.82
C ILE A 136 7.99 12.92 -0.51
N PRO A 137 9.16 13.60 -0.69
CA PRO A 137 9.50 14.24 -1.95
C PRO A 137 9.55 13.28 -3.15
N GLU A 138 10.17 12.10 -3.00
CA GLU A 138 10.22 11.08 -4.06
C GLU A 138 8.81 10.62 -4.45
N ALA A 139 7.99 10.24 -3.47
CA ALA A 139 6.61 9.82 -3.71
C ALA A 139 5.81 10.91 -4.44
N SER A 140 5.90 12.16 -3.97
CA SER A 140 5.17 13.28 -4.57
C SER A 140 5.58 13.55 -6.00
N GLN A 141 6.88 13.54 -6.30
CA GLN A 141 7.40 13.76 -7.65
C GLN A 141 6.97 12.64 -8.61
N LEU A 142 7.09 11.38 -8.20
CA LEU A 142 6.70 10.24 -9.03
C LEU A 142 5.18 10.17 -9.25
N VAL A 143 4.37 10.52 -8.26
CA VAL A 143 2.91 10.63 -8.40
C VAL A 143 2.53 11.73 -9.42
N MET A 144 3.17 12.90 -9.36
CA MET A 144 2.93 13.97 -10.34
C MET A 144 3.35 13.53 -11.75
N GLN A 145 4.47 12.85 -11.90
CA GLN A 145 4.93 12.34 -13.20
C GLN A 145 3.98 11.25 -13.75
N ALA A 146 3.56 10.30 -12.91
CA ALA A 146 2.58 9.29 -13.28
C ALA A 146 1.27 9.93 -13.74
N GLY A 147 0.75 10.90 -12.97
CA GLY A 147 -0.45 11.65 -13.34
C GLY A 147 -0.30 12.44 -14.65
N ALA A 148 0.89 12.99 -14.92
CA ALA A 148 1.15 13.75 -16.15
C ALA A 148 1.21 12.84 -17.39
N MET A 149 1.80 11.64 -17.30
CA MET A 149 1.93 10.69 -18.42
C MET A 149 0.72 9.75 -18.57
N ALA A 150 -0.22 9.78 -17.63
CA ALA A 150 -1.35 8.85 -17.59
C ALA A 150 -2.24 8.97 -18.81
N ASN A 151 -2.66 7.81 -19.32
CA ASN A 151 -3.85 7.63 -20.14
C ASN A 151 -5.00 7.11 -19.25
N ALA A 152 -6.22 7.17 -19.75
CA ALA A 152 -7.38 6.85 -18.93
C ALA A 152 -7.40 5.41 -18.40
N GLY A 153 -7.67 5.25 -17.12
CA GLY A 153 -7.84 3.96 -16.44
C GLY A 153 -6.55 3.21 -16.11
N GLU A 154 -5.37 3.83 -16.29
CA GLU A 154 -4.10 3.18 -15.97
C GLU A 154 -3.86 3.14 -14.45
N LEU A 155 -3.30 2.01 -13.99
CA LEU A 155 -2.79 1.82 -12.64
C LEU A 155 -1.26 1.80 -12.69
N PHE A 156 -0.65 2.82 -12.10
CA PHE A 156 0.80 2.92 -11.99
C PHE A 156 1.30 2.30 -10.69
N VAL A 157 2.48 1.68 -10.76
CA VAL A 157 3.20 1.11 -9.62
C VAL A 157 4.57 1.74 -9.55
N LEU A 158 4.91 2.34 -8.41
CA LEU A 158 6.21 2.95 -8.20
C LEU A 158 7.24 1.92 -7.77
N HIS A 159 8.44 2.02 -8.33
CA HIS A 159 9.58 1.22 -7.92
C HIS A 159 10.10 1.70 -6.56
N MET A 160 10.07 0.82 -5.57
CA MET A 160 10.39 1.15 -4.17
C MET A 160 11.81 0.75 -3.74
N GLY A 161 12.63 0.22 -4.65
CA GLY A 161 13.95 -0.31 -4.32
C GLY A 161 13.89 -1.62 -3.53
N ALA A 162 14.85 -1.84 -2.65
CA ALA A 162 14.92 -3.04 -1.82
C ALA A 162 14.06 -2.89 -0.54
N PRO A 163 13.45 -3.98 -0.04
CA PRO A 163 12.74 -3.95 1.22
C PRO A 163 13.70 -3.77 2.40
N VAL A 164 13.24 -3.10 3.44
CA VAL A 164 13.99 -2.80 4.67
C VAL A 164 13.39 -3.56 5.83
N HIS A 165 14.21 -4.25 6.62
CA HIS A 165 13.78 -4.87 7.88
C HIS A 165 13.39 -3.80 8.90
N ILE A 166 12.20 -3.92 9.47
CA ILE A 166 11.70 -2.98 10.50
C ILE A 166 12.59 -3.03 11.76
N ARG A 167 13.13 -4.20 12.10
CA ARG A 167 14.14 -4.36 13.14
C ARG A 167 15.36 -3.47 12.89
N SER A 168 15.96 -3.53 11.72
CA SER A 168 17.14 -2.71 11.38
C SER A 168 16.84 -1.21 11.41
N LEU A 169 15.61 -0.82 10.98
CA LEU A 169 15.16 0.55 11.11
C LEU A 169 15.08 1.00 12.59
N ALA A 170 14.55 0.15 13.48
CA ALA A 170 14.48 0.41 14.91
C ALA A 170 15.89 0.54 15.53
N GLU A 171 16.78 -0.40 15.22
CA GLU A 171 18.18 -0.40 15.68
C GLU A 171 18.91 0.90 15.26
N ASN A 172 18.76 1.32 14.02
CA ASN A 172 19.37 2.54 13.49
C ASN A 172 18.83 3.79 14.21
N LEU A 173 17.52 3.89 14.42
CA LEU A 173 16.91 5.03 15.12
C LEU A 173 17.34 5.11 16.58
N VAL A 174 17.43 3.99 17.26
CA VAL A 174 17.96 3.90 18.63
C VAL A 174 19.42 4.37 18.68
N TYR A 175 20.24 3.89 17.74
CA TYR A 175 21.65 4.29 17.67
C TYR A 175 21.82 5.79 17.37
N MET A 176 21.07 6.31 16.40
CA MET A 176 21.09 7.75 16.06
C MET A 176 20.60 8.65 17.20
N SER A 177 19.83 8.10 18.14
CA SER A 177 19.34 8.79 19.33
C SER A 177 20.34 8.71 20.51
N GLY A 178 21.53 8.16 20.30
CA GLY A 178 22.59 8.08 21.31
C GLY A 178 22.51 6.87 22.25
N TYR A 179 21.64 5.91 21.97
CA TYR A 179 21.49 4.69 22.75
C TYR A 179 22.16 3.49 22.06
N VAL A 180 22.39 2.43 22.80
CA VAL A 180 22.90 1.15 22.28
C VAL A 180 21.74 0.15 22.25
N PRO A 181 21.33 -0.34 21.05
CA PRO A 181 20.26 -1.32 20.91
C PRO A 181 20.49 -2.54 21.81
N TYR A 182 19.43 -3.02 22.44
CA TYR A 182 19.39 -4.16 23.36
C TYR A 182 20.22 -4.02 24.64
N LYS A 183 20.96 -2.92 24.82
CA LYS A 183 21.73 -2.63 26.04
C LYS A 183 21.15 -1.47 26.83
N SER A 184 21.23 -0.25 26.31
CA SER A 184 20.67 0.94 26.98
C SER A 184 19.24 1.26 26.51
N MET A 185 18.78 0.67 25.40
CA MET A 185 17.42 0.77 24.88
C MET A 185 16.97 -0.61 24.38
N GLN A 186 15.93 -1.16 25.00
CA GLN A 186 15.39 -2.45 24.59
C GLN A 186 14.55 -2.31 23.31
N ILE A 187 14.69 -3.29 22.42
CA ILE A 187 13.81 -3.49 21.26
C ILE A 187 13.13 -4.83 21.49
N ILE A 188 11.81 -4.83 21.60
CA ILE A 188 11.01 -6.01 21.92
C ILE A 188 10.04 -6.35 20.81
N GLU A 189 9.78 -7.64 20.67
CA GLU A 189 8.79 -8.18 19.72
C GLU A 189 7.43 -8.28 20.41
N THR A 190 6.36 -7.84 19.71
CA THR A 190 5.02 -7.76 20.30
C THR A 190 4.00 -8.69 19.65
N GLY A 191 4.36 -9.37 18.57
CA GLY A 191 3.45 -10.14 17.71
C GLY A 191 2.84 -9.30 16.60
N LEU A 192 2.47 -9.98 15.49
CA LEU A 192 1.81 -9.35 14.35
C LEU A 192 0.45 -8.79 14.75
N ARG A 193 0.09 -7.65 14.15
CA ARG A 193 -1.23 -7.03 14.34
C ARG A 193 -2.26 -7.67 13.43
N PRO A 194 -3.56 -7.58 13.77
CA PRO A 194 -4.62 -8.03 12.88
C PRO A 194 -4.47 -7.43 11.48
N GLY A 195 -4.52 -8.30 10.46
CA GLY A 195 -4.39 -7.90 9.05
C GLY A 195 -2.96 -7.63 8.57
N GLU A 196 -1.93 -7.76 9.42
CA GLU A 196 -0.54 -7.48 9.06
C GLU A 196 0.13 -8.66 8.35
N LYS A 197 0.82 -8.39 7.22
CA LYS A 197 1.68 -9.35 6.52
C LYS A 197 3.11 -9.31 7.06
N LEU A 198 3.80 -10.44 7.02
CA LEU A 198 5.26 -10.48 7.24
C LEU A 198 5.99 -9.72 6.12
N TYR A 199 5.62 -9.97 4.87
CA TYR A 199 6.22 -9.37 3.70
C TYR A 199 5.15 -8.72 2.83
N GLU A 200 5.39 -7.50 2.36
CA GLU A 200 4.50 -6.79 1.44
C GLU A 200 4.93 -7.03 -0.01
N GLU A 201 3.94 -7.07 -0.89
CA GLU A 201 4.13 -7.24 -2.32
C GLU A 201 3.88 -5.92 -3.03
N LEU A 202 4.77 -5.51 -3.94
CA LEU A 202 4.56 -4.33 -4.79
C LEU A 202 3.75 -4.65 -6.04
N LEU A 203 3.90 -5.88 -6.52
CA LEU A 203 3.33 -6.40 -7.75
C LEU A 203 2.80 -7.80 -7.51
N THR A 204 1.70 -8.15 -8.15
CA THR A 204 1.19 -9.52 -8.16
C THR A 204 2.10 -10.43 -8.98
N ASP A 205 2.66 -9.94 -10.10
CA ASP A 205 3.65 -10.60 -10.92
C ASP A 205 4.40 -9.56 -11.76
N ARG A 206 5.73 -9.73 -11.95
CA ARG A 206 6.53 -8.84 -12.80
C ARG A 206 6.14 -8.94 -14.28
N GLU A 207 5.60 -10.07 -14.71
CA GLU A 207 5.13 -10.27 -16.09
C GLU A 207 3.87 -9.47 -16.42
N THR A 208 3.10 -9.03 -15.42
CA THR A 208 1.88 -8.23 -15.60
C THR A 208 2.12 -6.72 -15.66
N CYS A 209 3.37 -6.27 -15.63
CA CYS A 209 3.71 -4.86 -15.64
C CYS A 209 4.49 -4.43 -16.88
N ARG A 210 4.12 -3.28 -17.45
CA ARG A 210 4.80 -2.61 -18.56
C ARG A 210 5.65 -1.46 -18.02
N LYS A 211 6.88 -1.31 -18.54
CA LYS A 211 7.74 -0.15 -18.27
C LYS A 211 7.17 1.12 -18.89
N THR A 212 7.39 2.25 -18.25
CA THR A 212 7.16 3.57 -18.82
C THR A 212 8.46 4.21 -19.32
N ALA A 213 8.39 5.47 -19.73
CA ALA A 213 9.59 6.27 -20.05
C ALA A 213 10.43 6.61 -18.80
N ASN A 214 9.88 6.43 -17.60
CA ASN A 214 10.59 6.57 -16.33
C ASN A 214 10.79 5.17 -15.71
N ASP A 215 12.06 4.78 -15.50
CA ASP A 215 12.42 3.47 -14.95
C ASP A 215 11.90 3.20 -13.53
N LEU A 216 11.44 4.24 -12.83
CA LEU A 216 10.84 4.14 -11.49
C LEU A 216 9.31 4.02 -11.51
N ILE A 217 8.67 4.02 -12.70
CA ILE A 217 7.22 3.97 -12.84
C ILE A 217 6.86 2.84 -13.79
N TYR A 218 6.02 1.91 -13.33
CA TYR A 218 5.49 0.80 -14.11
C TYR A 218 3.97 0.98 -14.27
N ILE A 219 3.40 0.36 -15.30
CA ILE A 219 1.95 0.30 -15.53
C ILE A 219 1.52 -1.15 -15.36
N GLU A 220 0.53 -1.39 -14.53
CA GLU A 220 -0.13 -2.69 -14.43
C GLU A 220 -0.93 -2.99 -15.70
N THR A 221 -0.90 -4.25 -16.16
CA THR A 221 -1.48 -4.67 -17.43
C THR A 221 -2.71 -5.57 -17.29
N GLU A 222 -3.24 -5.76 -16.08
CA GLU A 222 -4.49 -6.49 -15.87
C GLU A 222 -5.65 -5.84 -16.65
N GLN A 223 -6.58 -6.68 -17.10
CA GLN A 223 -7.79 -6.16 -17.73
C GLN A 223 -8.62 -5.40 -16.68
N PRO A 224 -8.96 -4.13 -16.95
CA PRO A 224 -9.78 -3.38 -16.04
C PRO A 224 -11.22 -3.87 -16.04
N PRO A 225 -11.93 -3.71 -14.92
CA PRO A 225 -13.34 -4.03 -14.82
C PRO A 225 -14.20 -3.10 -15.70
N THR A 226 -15.38 -3.57 -16.06
CA THR A 226 -16.44 -2.73 -16.65
C THR A 226 -17.11 -1.87 -15.58
N ARG A 227 -17.87 -0.83 -16.01
CA ARG A 227 -18.67 -0.03 -15.06
C ARG A 227 -19.76 -0.85 -14.40
N GLU A 228 -20.44 -1.72 -15.16
CA GLU A 228 -21.49 -2.59 -14.67
C GLU A 228 -21.01 -3.54 -13.58
N GLU A 229 -19.81 -4.13 -13.74
CA GLU A 229 -19.18 -4.96 -12.72
C GLU A 229 -18.91 -4.18 -11.45
N VAL A 230 -18.31 -2.98 -11.56
CA VAL A 230 -17.99 -2.13 -10.40
C VAL A 230 -19.26 -1.63 -9.71
N ASP A 231 -20.29 -1.25 -10.45
CA ASP A 231 -21.56 -0.80 -9.86
C ASP A 231 -22.25 -1.94 -9.09
N GLY A 232 -22.22 -3.17 -9.62
CA GLY A 232 -22.71 -4.36 -8.91
C GLY A 232 -21.91 -4.66 -7.63
N GLU A 233 -20.58 -4.53 -7.67
CA GLU A 233 -19.70 -4.69 -6.50
C GLU A 233 -19.98 -3.60 -5.44
N LEU A 234 -20.21 -2.36 -5.87
CA LEU A 234 -20.56 -1.26 -4.97
C LEU A 234 -21.91 -1.49 -4.28
N ASP A 235 -22.88 -2.06 -4.98
CA ASP A 235 -24.17 -2.37 -4.39
C ASP A 235 -24.07 -3.47 -3.31
N ILE A 236 -23.24 -4.49 -3.52
CA ILE A 236 -22.93 -5.50 -2.50
C ILE A 236 -22.34 -4.83 -1.25
N LEU A 237 -21.37 -3.93 -1.44
CA LEU A 237 -20.72 -3.24 -0.34
C LEU A 237 -21.67 -2.28 0.39
N ARG A 238 -22.56 -1.56 -0.33
CA ARG A 238 -23.59 -0.69 0.27
C ARG A 238 -24.55 -1.49 1.14
N GLN A 239 -25.05 -2.62 0.62
CA GLN A 239 -25.94 -3.50 1.38
C GLN A 239 -25.28 -4.04 2.65
N ALA A 240 -24.01 -4.45 2.55
CA ALA A 240 -23.26 -4.90 3.72
C ALA A 240 -23.08 -3.80 4.76
N VAL A 241 -22.81 -2.55 4.34
CA VAL A 241 -22.69 -1.40 5.23
C VAL A 241 -24.04 -1.07 5.90
N GLU A 242 -25.15 -1.09 5.15
CA GLU A 242 -26.49 -0.86 5.71
C GLU A 242 -26.87 -1.94 6.73
N ALA A 243 -26.59 -3.21 6.42
CA ALA A 243 -26.86 -4.33 7.32
C ALA A 243 -25.98 -4.32 8.59
N SER A 244 -24.83 -3.66 8.55
CA SER A 244 -23.84 -3.61 9.65
C SER A 244 -23.82 -2.29 10.40
N ALA A 245 -24.83 -1.41 10.24
CA ALA A 245 -24.78 -0.01 10.66
C ALA A 245 -24.42 0.24 12.15
N ASP A 246 -24.64 -0.73 13.02
CA ASP A 246 -24.40 -0.63 14.47
C ASP A 246 -23.26 -1.54 14.97
N GLU A 247 -22.56 -2.24 14.09
CA GLU A 247 -21.48 -3.18 14.46
C GLU A 247 -20.08 -2.58 14.22
N VAL A 248 -19.27 -2.55 15.28
CA VAL A 248 -17.87 -2.09 15.20
C VAL A 248 -17.02 -3.07 14.39
N GLU A 249 -17.17 -4.38 14.62
CA GLU A 249 -16.52 -5.45 13.87
C GLU A 249 -17.57 -6.29 13.14
N SER A 250 -17.87 -5.95 11.89
CA SER A 250 -18.89 -6.69 11.14
C SER A 250 -18.29 -7.77 10.26
N PRO A 251 -18.62 -9.06 10.50
CA PRO A 251 -18.27 -10.15 9.62
C PRO A 251 -18.85 -9.98 8.20
N LEU A 252 -19.98 -9.25 8.08
CA LEU A 252 -20.63 -8.99 6.80
C LEU A 252 -19.74 -8.14 5.88
N ILE A 253 -19.03 -7.14 6.42
CA ILE A 253 -18.09 -6.31 5.65
C ILE A 253 -16.94 -7.16 5.12
N ARG A 254 -16.35 -8.02 5.94
CA ARG A 254 -15.27 -8.91 5.50
C ARG A 254 -15.76 -9.90 4.44
N ALA A 255 -16.93 -10.48 4.60
CA ALA A 255 -17.54 -11.37 3.62
C ALA A 255 -17.84 -10.67 2.29
N ALA A 256 -18.41 -9.47 2.33
CA ALA A 256 -18.67 -8.65 1.14
C ALA A 256 -17.37 -8.28 0.43
N LEU A 257 -16.33 -7.87 1.16
CA LEU A 257 -15.02 -7.59 0.57
C LEU A 257 -14.38 -8.82 -0.08
N LYS A 258 -14.49 -10.00 0.51
CA LYS A 258 -14.02 -11.26 -0.11
C LYS A 258 -14.77 -11.58 -1.41
N GLN A 259 -16.05 -11.24 -1.48
CA GLN A 259 -16.85 -11.44 -2.68
C GLN A 259 -16.43 -10.51 -3.83
N VAL A 260 -16.19 -9.22 -3.54
CA VAL A 260 -15.87 -8.20 -4.57
C VAL A 260 -14.37 -8.07 -4.85
N VAL A 261 -13.50 -8.58 -3.96
CA VAL A 261 -12.04 -8.63 -4.12
C VAL A 261 -11.59 -10.07 -3.96
N PRO A 262 -11.63 -10.90 -5.03
CA PRO A 262 -11.31 -12.34 -4.94
C PRO A 262 -9.89 -12.64 -4.45
N THR A 263 -8.97 -11.67 -4.58
CA THR A 263 -7.58 -11.79 -4.08
C THR A 263 -7.45 -11.49 -2.60
N PHE A 264 -8.54 -11.17 -1.88
CA PHE A 264 -8.54 -10.94 -0.44
C PHE A 264 -8.39 -12.27 0.30
N LYS A 265 -7.28 -12.45 1.00
CA LYS A 265 -6.94 -13.65 1.76
C LYS A 265 -6.91 -13.38 3.26
N GLU A 266 -6.95 -14.44 4.06
CA GLU A 266 -6.73 -14.30 5.50
C GLU A 266 -5.23 -14.10 5.80
N PRO A 267 -4.88 -13.18 6.72
CA PRO A 267 -3.49 -12.88 7.04
C PRO A 267 -2.71 -14.10 7.56
N ASP A 268 -3.35 -14.95 8.36
CA ASP A 268 -2.71 -16.15 8.93
C ASP A 268 -2.36 -17.19 7.85
N GLU A 269 -3.17 -17.30 6.80
CA GLU A 269 -2.88 -18.15 5.66
C GLU A 269 -1.65 -17.66 4.91
N VAL A 270 -1.64 -16.37 4.55
CA VAL A 270 -0.54 -15.75 3.79
C VAL A 270 0.76 -15.74 4.58
N ASN A 271 0.72 -15.46 5.87
CA ASN A 271 1.90 -15.46 6.72
C ASN A 271 2.48 -16.87 6.89
N ARG A 272 1.63 -17.88 7.07
CA ARG A 272 2.05 -19.29 7.15
C ARG A 272 2.68 -19.78 5.84
N ASP A 273 2.11 -19.42 4.70
CA ASP A 273 2.68 -19.74 3.39
C ASP A 273 4.05 -19.08 3.20
N ALA A 274 4.20 -17.83 3.64
CA ALA A 274 5.47 -17.10 3.61
C ALA A 274 6.53 -17.73 4.56
N GLU A 275 6.14 -18.20 5.73
CA GLU A 275 6.99 -18.92 6.67
C GLU A 275 7.48 -20.25 6.07
N ASN A 276 6.57 -21.05 5.53
CA ASN A 276 6.88 -22.31 4.89
C ASN A 276 7.84 -22.12 3.70
N ALA A 277 7.61 -21.09 2.89
CA ALA A 277 8.49 -20.77 1.76
C ALA A 277 9.91 -20.37 2.21
N ALA A 278 10.01 -19.59 3.28
CA ALA A 278 11.29 -19.19 3.86
C ALA A 278 12.05 -20.37 4.47
N GLU A 279 11.36 -21.28 5.16
CA GLU A 279 11.96 -22.52 5.70
C GLU A 279 12.46 -23.44 4.57
N MET A 280 11.67 -23.59 3.50
CA MET A 280 12.05 -24.39 2.34
C MET A 280 13.27 -23.81 1.64
N GLN A 281 13.34 -22.48 1.48
CA GLN A 281 14.50 -21.80 0.90
C GLN A 281 15.75 -21.99 1.77
N ASN A 282 15.63 -21.84 3.09
CA ASN A 282 16.73 -22.08 4.02
C ASN A 282 17.24 -23.53 3.97
N ALA A 283 16.35 -24.52 3.83
CA ALA A 283 16.74 -25.92 3.67
C ALA A 283 17.54 -26.15 2.37
N ILE A 284 17.08 -25.57 1.24
CA ILE A 284 17.77 -25.63 -0.04
C ILE A 284 19.16 -24.97 0.05
N ASP A 285 19.26 -23.83 0.73
CA ASP A 285 20.52 -23.09 0.89
C ASP A 285 21.52 -23.86 1.78
N LEU A 286 21.04 -24.59 2.78
CA LEU A 286 21.87 -25.48 3.60
C LEU A 286 22.41 -26.69 2.80
N GLU A 287 21.60 -27.24 1.92
CA GLU A 287 22.02 -28.35 1.04
C GLU A 287 23.00 -27.89 -0.08
N ASN A 288 22.93 -26.61 -0.48
CA ASN A 288 23.74 -26.04 -1.56
C ASN A 288 24.44 -24.74 -1.14
N PRO A 289 25.39 -24.76 -0.19
CA PRO A 289 26.01 -23.55 0.39
C PRO A 289 26.80 -22.70 -0.60
N GLY A 290 27.26 -23.30 -1.73
CA GLY A 290 27.95 -22.60 -2.80
C GLY A 290 27.03 -21.69 -3.63
N ARG A 291 25.76 -22.10 -3.82
CA ARG A 291 24.76 -21.33 -4.56
C ARG A 291 24.25 -20.15 -3.73
N ALA A 292 24.03 -20.37 -2.45
CA ALA A 292 23.61 -19.33 -1.49
C ALA A 292 24.64 -18.19 -1.37
N ARG A 293 25.96 -18.52 -1.36
CA ARG A 293 27.03 -17.53 -1.36
C ARG A 293 27.13 -16.74 -2.66
N ALA A 294 26.90 -17.41 -3.80
CA ALA A 294 26.94 -16.75 -5.12
C ALA A 294 25.77 -15.76 -5.26
N GLN A 295 24.59 -16.13 -4.80
CA GLN A 295 23.39 -15.30 -4.87
C GLN A 295 23.50 -14.07 -3.94
N LYS A 296 23.93 -14.25 -2.68
CA LYS A 296 24.23 -13.12 -1.78
C LYS A 296 25.28 -12.15 -2.37
N SER A 297 26.33 -12.67 -2.98
CA SER A 297 27.36 -11.85 -3.62
C SER A 297 26.86 -11.09 -4.86
N GLN A 298 25.87 -11.62 -5.58
CA GLN A 298 25.20 -10.91 -6.68
C GLN A 298 24.26 -9.81 -6.16
N ASP A 299 23.46 -10.11 -5.14
CA ASP A 299 22.53 -9.14 -4.52
C ASP A 299 23.29 -7.97 -3.86
N GLU A 300 24.43 -8.24 -3.21
CA GLU A 300 25.32 -7.22 -2.64
C GLU A 300 25.93 -6.33 -3.73
N LYS A 301 26.42 -6.91 -4.83
CA LYS A 301 26.98 -6.16 -5.97
C LYS A 301 25.92 -5.34 -6.72
N GLU A 302 24.71 -5.82 -6.84
CA GLU A 302 23.60 -5.03 -7.40
C GLU A 302 23.18 -3.90 -6.44
N GLY A 303 23.20 -4.14 -5.14
CA GLY A 303 22.96 -3.14 -4.12
C GLY A 303 24.02 -2.02 -4.09
N GLU A 304 25.30 -2.36 -4.26
CA GLU A 304 26.40 -1.39 -4.34
C GLU A 304 26.36 -0.56 -5.63
N LYS A 305 26.12 -1.18 -6.79
CA LYS A 305 25.95 -0.45 -8.06
C LYS A 305 24.78 0.53 -8.04
N LYS A 306 23.70 0.21 -7.30
CA LYS A 306 22.58 1.13 -7.11
C LYS A 306 22.93 2.30 -6.20
N LYS A 307 23.82 2.12 -5.21
CA LYS A 307 24.28 3.21 -4.34
C LYS A 307 25.22 4.18 -5.06
N GLU A 308 26.09 3.70 -5.93
CA GLU A 308 26.99 4.55 -6.73
C GLU A 308 26.28 5.35 -7.84
N GLY A 309 25.14 4.85 -8.36
CA GLY A 309 24.32 5.55 -9.35
C GLY A 309 23.49 6.73 -8.78
N ILE A 310 23.36 6.83 -7.46
CA ILE A 310 22.61 7.90 -6.77
C ILE A 310 23.52 9.10 -6.39
N THR A 311 24.85 8.94 -6.51
CA THR A 311 25.84 9.98 -6.11
C THR A 311 26.39 10.78 -7.29
N ARG A 312 25.78 10.67 -8.49
CA ARG A 312 26.14 11.49 -9.66
C ARG A 312 24.99 12.31 -10.20
#